data_3400e4cb5fc80a653aec74f6dee1f773
#
_entry.id   3400e4cb5fc80a653aec74f6dee1f773
#
_cell.length_a   1.000
_cell.length_b   1.000
_cell.length_c   1.000
_cell.angle_alpha   90.00
_cell.angle_beta   90.00
_cell.angle_gamma   90.00
#
_symmetry.space_group_name_H-M   'P 1'
#
loop_
_entity.id
_entity.type
_entity.pdbx_description
1 polymer ?
#
loop_
_entity_poly.entity_id
_entity_poly.type
_entity_poly.pdbx_seq_one_letter_code
_entity_poly.pdbx_strand_id
1 'polypeptide(L)'
;AEAYSKHGFNIHGVVFDELHTQPNRKLFDVMTKGSGDARMQPLYFLITTAGTDTNSICYEVHQKAKDILDGRKHDPTFYPVIYGADESEDWTDPKVWKKANPSLDKTIGMDKVVAACNSAKETPGEENAFRQLRLNQWVKQAVRWMPMEKWDKCKVSFDESELEGRICYGGLDLSSTTDITAFVLVFPPTDEDEHYYILPYFWL
;
A
#
# COMPACT_ATOMS: atom_id res chain seq x y z
N ALA A 1 19.87 -10.55 3.91
CA ALA A 1 21.19 -10.46 4.59
C ALA A 1 20.97 -10.26 6.09
N GLU A 2 21.80 -10.89 6.93
CA GLU A 2 21.66 -10.80 8.39
C GLU A 2 22.31 -9.50 8.87
N ALA A 3 21.54 -8.65 9.56
CA ALA A 3 22.01 -7.37 10.11
C ALA A 3 23.17 -7.56 11.10
N TYR A 4 23.11 -8.60 11.92
CA TYR A 4 24.11 -8.87 12.95
C TYR A 4 25.53 -9.09 12.43
N SER A 5 25.69 -9.67 11.24
CA SER A 5 27.00 -9.92 10.62
C SER A 5 27.62 -8.67 9.98
N LYS A 6 26.91 -7.53 9.97
CA LYS A 6 27.33 -6.29 9.29
C LYS A 6 27.78 -5.19 10.26
N HIS A 7 27.68 -5.42 11.57
CA HIS A 7 28.24 -4.49 12.55
C HIS A 7 29.76 -4.35 12.39
N GLY A 8 30.26 -3.14 12.53
CA GLY A 8 31.69 -2.83 12.46
C GLY A 8 32.25 -2.64 11.04
N PHE A 9 31.45 -2.67 10.01
CA PHE A 9 31.89 -2.34 8.66
C PHE A 9 32.21 -0.85 8.54
N ASN A 10 33.36 -0.54 7.93
CA ASN A 10 33.71 0.82 7.55
C ASN A 10 33.26 1.08 6.10
N ILE A 11 32.00 1.45 5.95
CA ILE A 11 31.31 1.56 4.68
C ILE A 11 31.73 2.84 3.97
N HIS A 12 32.13 2.73 2.68
CA HIS A 12 32.31 3.87 1.79
C HIS A 12 31.15 4.04 0.82
N GLY A 13 30.52 2.95 0.42
CA GLY A 13 29.31 2.96 -0.39
C GLY A 13 28.43 1.75 -0.12
N VAL A 14 27.12 1.97 -0.15
CA VAL A 14 26.14 0.89 -0.09
C VAL A 14 25.01 1.16 -1.08
N VAL A 15 24.56 0.12 -1.75
CA VAL A 15 23.37 0.14 -2.60
C VAL A 15 22.34 -0.75 -1.92
N PHE A 16 21.20 -0.17 -1.59
CA PHE A 16 19.99 -0.91 -1.21
C PHE A 16 19.10 -1.00 -2.44
N ASP A 17 19.00 -2.19 -2.98
CA ASP A 17 18.04 -2.51 -4.03
C ASP A 17 16.77 -3.11 -3.42
N GLU A 18 15.61 -2.72 -3.94
CA GLU A 18 14.30 -3.15 -3.47
C GLU A 18 14.10 -2.92 -1.94
N LEU A 19 14.34 -1.68 -1.47
CA LEU A 19 14.26 -1.34 -0.05
C LEU A 19 12.89 -1.72 0.58
N HIS A 20 11.81 -1.72 -0.22
CA HIS A 20 10.47 -2.10 0.25
C HIS A 20 10.35 -3.57 0.68
N THR A 21 11.28 -4.44 0.26
CA THR A 21 11.29 -5.86 0.64
C THR A 21 11.99 -6.14 1.97
N GLN A 22 12.58 -5.12 2.60
CA GLN A 22 13.26 -5.30 3.89
C GLN A 22 12.25 -5.63 4.99
N PRO A 23 12.42 -6.75 5.72
CA PRO A 23 11.45 -7.18 6.74
C PRO A 23 11.41 -6.24 7.95
N ASN A 24 12.45 -5.47 8.18
CA ASN A 24 12.54 -4.47 9.23
C ASN A 24 13.72 -3.51 8.97
N ARG A 25 13.84 -2.47 9.81
CA ARG A 25 14.85 -1.42 9.67
C ARG A 25 16.27 -1.82 10.11
N LYS A 26 16.48 -3.00 10.74
CA LYS A 26 17.75 -3.35 11.38
C LYS A 26 18.94 -3.31 10.42
N LEU A 27 18.81 -3.92 9.23
CA LEU A 27 19.91 -3.89 8.25
C LEU A 27 20.18 -2.47 7.77
N PHE A 28 19.15 -1.70 7.47
CA PHE A 28 19.27 -0.31 7.05
C PHE A 28 20.01 0.52 8.10
N ASP A 29 19.59 0.44 9.37
CA ASP A 29 20.21 1.20 10.45
C ASP A 29 21.68 0.82 10.67
N VAL A 30 22.02 -0.46 10.65
CA VAL A 30 23.41 -0.93 10.79
C VAL A 30 24.28 -0.40 9.65
N MET A 31 23.76 -0.40 8.43
CA MET A 31 24.54 0.00 7.25
C MET A 31 24.64 1.52 7.06
N THR A 32 23.73 2.30 7.65
CA THR A 32 23.66 3.76 7.44
C THR A 32 23.99 4.59 8.68
N LYS A 33 23.75 4.07 9.89
CA LYS A 33 23.89 4.83 11.14
C LYS A 33 25.10 4.47 12.00
N GLY A 34 25.72 3.34 11.78
CA GLY A 34 26.86 2.86 12.58
C GLY A 34 28.11 2.62 11.73
N SER A 35 28.08 3.04 10.48
CA SER A 35 29.12 2.69 9.51
C SER A 35 29.53 3.91 8.71
N GLY A 36 30.79 3.99 8.32
CA GLY A 36 31.26 5.03 7.42
C GLY A 36 31.74 6.32 8.09
N ASP A 37 31.67 6.45 9.43
CA ASP A 37 32.13 7.67 10.14
C ASP A 37 33.61 7.97 9.91
N ALA A 38 34.43 6.94 9.60
CA ALA A 38 35.83 7.11 9.22
C ALA A 38 36.02 7.46 7.74
N ARG A 39 34.95 7.62 6.97
CA ARG A 39 35.00 7.99 5.55
C ARG A 39 34.58 9.44 5.37
N MET A 40 35.28 10.17 4.53
CA MET A 40 35.00 11.59 4.29
C MET A 40 33.70 11.80 3.49
N GLN A 41 33.34 10.87 2.59
CA GLN A 41 32.14 10.95 1.75
C GLN A 41 31.54 9.57 1.53
N PRO A 42 30.89 8.98 2.54
CA PRO A 42 30.15 7.74 2.33
C PRO A 42 28.91 8.00 1.45
N LEU A 43 28.61 7.09 0.52
CA LEU A 43 27.45 7.16 -0.37
C LEU A 43 26.47 6.04 -0.04
N TYR A 44 25.22 6.41 0.19
CA TYR A 44 24.10 5.49 0.36
C TYR A 44 23.14 5.67 -0.82
N PHE A 45 23.02 4.65 -1.65
CA PHE A 45 22.18 4.68 -2.84
C PHE A 45 20.99 3.72 -2.64
N LEU A 46 19.77 4.28 -2.62
CA LEU A 46 18.56 3.54 -2.34
C LEU A 46 17.71 3.46 -3.61
N ILE A 47 17.39 2.26 -4.05
CA ILE A 47 16.54 2.01 -5.22
C ILE A 47 15.37 1.15 -4.76
N THR A 48 14.16 1.53 -5.12
CA THR A 48 12.99 0.76 -4.72
C THR A 48 11.77 1.15 -5.55
N THR A 49 10.82 0.24 -5.62
CA THR A 49 9.43 0.54 -5.95
C THR A 49 8.63 0.84 -4.69
N ALA A 50 7.39 1.31 -4.85
CA ALA A 50 6.45 1.44 -3.75
C ALA A 50 6.12 0.07 -3.14
N GLY A 51 5.84 0.06 -1.84
CA GLY A 51 5.43 -1.12 -1.10
C GLY A 51 3.96 -1.08 -0.68
N THR A 52 3.61 -1.99 0.23
CA THR A 52 2.27 -2.09 0.83
C THR A 52 2.27 -1.76 2.33
N ASP A 53 3.44 -1.83 2.98
CA ASP A 53 3.59 -1.58 4.42
C ASP A 53 4.01 -0.13 4.68
N THR A 54 3.08 0.67 5.17
CA THR A 54 3.30 2.08 5.55
C THR A 54 4.05 2.25 6.88
N ASN A 55 4.34 1.17 7.60
CA ASN A 55 5.18 1.20 8.79
C ASN A 55 6.65 0.78 8.49
N SER A 56 6.96 0.49 7.22
CA SER A 56 8.29 0.07 6.80
C SER A 56 9.29 1.21 6.76
N ILE A 57 10.59 0.87 6.89
CA ILE A 57 11.69 1.83 6.67
C ILE A 57 11.65 2.45 5.27
N CYS A 58 11.20 1.71 4.26
CA CYS A 58 11.05 2.22 2.91
C CYS A 58 10.01 3.34 2.83
N TYR A 59 8.88 3.19 3.52
CA TYR A 59 7.87 4.25 3.57
C TYR A 59 8.35 5.48 4.33
N GLU A 60 9.08 5.31 5.45
CA GLU A 60 9.69 6.41 6.21
C GLU A 60 10.65 7.23 5.32
N VAL A 61 11.51 6.55 4.56
CA VAL A 61 12.44 7.20 3.59
C VAL A 61 11.67 7.88 2.46
N HIS A 62 10.61 7.25 1.95
CA HIS A 62 9.73 7.82 0.93
C HIS A 62 9.05 9.11 1.41
N GLN A 63 8.52 9.13 2.65
CA GLN A 63 7.95 10.35 3.23
C GLN A 63 8.97 11.47 3.39
N LYS A 64 10.21 11.15 3.86
CA LYS A 64 11.31 12.12 3.87
C LYS A 64 11.60 12.68 2.48
N ALA A 65 11.63 11.81 1.47
CA ALA A 65 11.84 12.20 0.08
C ALA A 65 10.74 13.17 -0.41
N LYS A 66 9.48 12.86 -0.15
CA LYS A 66 8.34 13.75 -0.48
C LYS A 66 8.43 15.09 0.25
N ASP A 67 8.72 15.08 1.55
CA ASP A 67 8.85 16.31 2.34
C ASP A 67 9.93 17.25 1.78
N ILE A 68 11.03 16.70 1.26
CA ILE A 68 12.11 17.49 0.65
C ILE A 68 11.67 18.01 -0.71
N LEU A 69 11.08 17.18 -1.57
CA LEU A 69 10.61 17.58 -2.90
C LEU A 69 9.50 18.66 -2.82
N ASP A 70 8.65 18.58 -1.80
CA ASP A 70 7.59 19.56 -1.54
C ASP A 70 8.10 20.83 -0.82
N GLY A 71 9.39 20.90 -0.48
CA GLY A 71 9.98 22.02 0.23
C GLY A 71 9.62 22.13 1.72
N ARG A 72 9.01 21.08 2.30
CA ARG A 72 8.65 21.04 3.72
C ARG A 72 9.86 20.73 4.61
N LYS A 73 10.88 20.06 4.06
CA LYS A 73 12.16 19.77 4.73
C LYS A 73 13.32 20.14 3.85
N HIS A 74 14.43 20.51 4.48
CA HIS A 74 15.69 20.78 3.80
C HIS A 74 16.78 19.85 4.35
N ASP A 75 17.38 19.04 3.45
CA ASP A 75 18.52 18.18 3.76
C ASP A 75 19.46 18.16 2.53
N PRO A 76 20.55 18.94 2.56
CA PRO A 76 21.47 19.04 1.41
C PRO A 76 22.27 17.75 1.17
N THR A 77 22.22 16.79 2.11
CA THR A 77 22.90 15.49 2.00
C THR A 77 21.99 14.40 1.43
N PHE A 78 20.72 14.69 1.22
CA PHE A 78 19.75 13.73 0.70
C PHE A 78 19.18 14.23 -0.64
N TYR A 79 19.42 13.50 -1.71
CA TYR A 79 18.95 13.81 -3.06
C TYR A 79 17.82 12.86 -3.47
N PRO A 80 16.56 13.26 -3.33
CA PRO A 80 15.41 12.41 -3.68
C PRO A 80 15.02 12.55 -5.15
N VAL A 81 14.69 11.41 -5.78
CA VAL A 81 14.02 11.35 -7.08
C VAL A 81 12.87 10.36 -6.97
N ILE A 82 11.65 10.78 -7.31
CA ILE A 82 10.46 9.94 -7.30
C ILE A 82 9.78 10.01 -8.67
N TYR A 83 9.66 8.86 -9.32
CA TYR A 83 8.83 8.66 -10.50
C TYR A 83 7.62 7.84 -10.09
N GLY A 84 6.43 8.41 -10.12
CA GLY A 84 5.21 7.75 -9.68
C GLY A 84 3.98 8.59 -9.98
N ALA A 85 2.82 8.01 -9.80
CA ALA A 85 1.53 8.67 -9.86
C ALA A 85 1.01 8.96 -8.45
N ASP A 86 0.31 10.07 -8.27
CA ASP A 86 -0.39 10.39 -7.04
C ASP A 86 -1.67 9.55 -6.92
N GLU A 87 -2.15 9.30 -5.69
CA GLU A 87 -3.35 8.48 -5.46
C GLU A 87 -4.61 9.04 -6.13
N SER A 88 -4.68 10.36 -6.31
CA SER A 88 -5.80 11.07 -6.93
C SER A 88 -5.78 11.06 -8.46
N GLU A 89 -4.67 10.65 -9.08
CA GLU A 89 -4.55 10.62 -10.54
C GLU A 89 -5.24 9.39 -11.13
N ASP A 90 -5.82 9.57 -12.31
CA ASP A 90 -6.46 8.48 -13.05
C ASP A 90 -5.41 7.45 -13.48
N TRP A 91 -5.42 6.30 -12.82
CA TRP A 91 -4.49 5.21 -13.08
C TRP A 91 -4.63 4.59 -14.47
N THR A 92 -5.70 4.92 -15.20
CA THR A 92 -5.94 4.44 -16.56
C THR A 92 -5.48 5.41 -17.65
N ASP A 93 -5.01 6.61 -17.27
CA ASP A 93 -4.53 7.62 -18.23
C ASP A 93 -3.08 7.34 -18.68
N PRO A 94 -2.83 7.18 -19.98
CA PRO A 94 -1.48 7.03 -20.53
C PRO A 94 -0.50 8.16 -20.18
N LYS A 95 -0.98 9.37 -19.89
CA LYS A 95 -0.13 10.48 -19.45
C LYS A 95 0.44 10.22 -18.05
N VAL A 96 -0.38 9.65 -17.18
CA VAL A 96 0.03 9.23 -15.83
C VAL A 96 1.04 8.10 -15.91
N TRP A 97 0.87 7.14 -16.83
CA TRP A 97 1.85 6.09 -17.06
C TRP A 97 3.22 6.62 -17.49
N LYS A 98 3.24 7.63 -18.39
CA LYS A 98 4.49 8.29 -18.83
C LYS A 98 5.17 9.07 -17.71
N LYS A 99 4.39 9.73 -16.83
CA LYS A 99 4.89 10.40 -15.63
C LYS A 99 5.61 9.42 -14.70
N ALA A 100 4.98 8.26 -14.45
CA ALA A 100 5.53 7.22 -13.58
C ALA A 100 6.69 6.44 -14.22
N ASN A 101 6.73 6.36 -15.54
CA ASN A 101 7.73 5.59 -16.30
C ASN A 101 8.39 6.44 -17.39
N PRO A 102 9.44 7.23 -17.08
CA PRO A 102 10.09 8.09 -18.06
C PRO A 102 10.71 7.35 -19.24
N SER A 103 10.97 6.04 -19.09
CA SER A 103 11.51 5.17 -20.15
C SER A 103 10.44 4.44 -20.96
N LEU A 104 9.15 4.74 -20.72
CA LEU A 104 8.04 4.16 -21.48
C LEU A 104 8.21 4.48 -22.98
N ASP A 105 7.93 3.51 -23.85
CA ASP A 105 8.20 3.46 -25.28
C ASP A 105 9.68 3.32 -25.68
N LYS A 106 10.61 3.29 -24.69
CA LYS A 106 12.04 3.03 -24.96
C LYS A 106 12.46 1.65 -24.46
N THR A 107 12.08 1.31 -23.22
CA THR A 107 12.44 0.03 -22.57
C THR A 107 11.22 -0.88 -22.40
N ILE A 108 10.04 -0.30 -22.23
CA ILE A 108 8.77 -1.00 -22.07
C ILE A 108 7.83 -0.47 -23.13
N GLY A 109 7.29 -1.32 -23.99
CA GLY A 109 6.29 -0.94 -24.99
C GLY A 109 4.97 -0.52 -24.35
N MET A 110 4.35 0.52 -24.91
CA MET A 110 3.04 1.02 -24.48
C MET A 110 1.96 -0.06 -24.53
N ASP A 111 2.01 -0.91 -25.55
CA ASP A 111 1.09 -2.04 -25.74
C ASP A 111 1.02 -2.97 -24.53
N LYS A 112 2.17 -3.24 -23.89
CA LYS A 112 2.24 -4.08 -22.68
C LYS A 112 1.57 -3.42 -21.48
N VAL A 113 1.71 -2.09 -21.36
CA VAL A 113 1.07 -1.35 -20.25
C VAL A 113 -0.43 -1.25 -20.48
N VAL A 114 -0.88 -1.04 -21.73
CA VAL A 114 -2.30 -1.07 -22.11
C VAL A 114 -2.90 -2.42 -21.77
N ALA A 115 -2.26 -3.53 -22.16
CA ALA A 115 -2.76 -4.88 -21.88
C ALA A 115 -2.88 -5.13 -20.37
N ALA A 116 -1.85 -4.75 -19.59
CA ALA A 116 -1.88 -4.88 -18.13
C ALA A 116 -2.97 -4.02 -17.47
N CYS A 117 -3.19 -2.80 -17.97
CA CYS A 117 -4.26 -1.93 -17.49
C CYS A 117 -5.65 -2.52 -17.78
N ASN A 118 -5.86 -3.08 -18.97
CA ASN A 118 -7.14 -3.70 -19.34
C ASN A 118 -7.43 -4.94 -18.46
N SER A 119 -6.43 -5.78 -18.19
CA SER A 119 -6.56 -6.90 -17.27
C SER A 119 -6.91 -6.42 -15.85
N ALA A 120 -6.24 -5.38 -15.38
CA ALA A 120 -6.48 -4.80 -14.05
C ALA A 120 -7.88 -4.17 -13.90
N LYS A 121 -8.49 -3.67 -14.99
CA LYS A 121 -9.88 -3.17 -14.97
C LYS A 121 -10.90 -4.28 -14.73
N GLU A 122 -10.62 -5.48 -15.21
CA GLU A 122 -11.52 -6.63 -15.10
C GLU A 122 -11.31 -7.41 -13.81
N THR A 123 -10.09 -7.36 -13.25
CA THR A 123 -9.70 -8.16 -12.09
C THR A 123 -9.27 -7.25 -10.94
N PRO A 124 -10.11 -7.03 -9.90
CA PRO A 124 -9.81 -6.08 -8.81
C PRO A 124 -8.49 -6.35 -8.07
N GLY A 125 -8.07 -7.62 -7.99
CA GLY A 125 -6.78 -7.99 -7.39
C GLY A 125 -5.58 -7.50 -8.18
N GLU A 126 -5.70 -7.37 -9.49
CA GLU A 126 -4.64 -6.92 -10.39
C GLU A 126 -4.50 -5.39 -10.43
N GLU A 127 -5.56 -4.63 -10.07
CA GLU A 127 -5.50 -3.16 -10.01
C GLU A 127 -4.41 -2.70 -9.03
N ASN A 128 -4.36 -3.26 -7.82
CA ASN A 128 -3.34 -2.91 -6.83
C ASN A 128 -1.93 -3.25 -7.33
N ALA A 129 -1.76 -4.41 -7.96
CA ALA A 129 -0.48 -4.79 -8.56
C ALA A 129 -0.07 -3.82 -9.69
N PHE A 130 -1.02 -3.42 -10.55
CA PHE A 130 -0.77 -2.43 -11.60
C PHE A 130 -0.36 -1.07 -11.01
N ARG A 131 -1.10 -0.57 -10.02
CA ARG A 131 -0.80 0.69 -9.33
C ARG A 131 0.58 0.66 -8.66
N GLN A 132 0.90 -0.42 -7.97
CA GLN A 132 2.19 -0.56 -7.30
C GLN A 132 3.34 -0.69 -8.31
N LEU A 133 3.26 -1.64 -9.24
CA LEU A 133 4.39 -2.04 -10.09
C LEU A 133 4.54 -1.20 -11.36
N ARG A 134 3.47 -0.56 -11.84
CA ARG A 134 3.50 0.28 -13.04
C ARG A 134 3.43 1.76 -12.76
N LEU A 135 2.77 2.15 -11.66
CA LEU A 135 2.61 3.56 -11.31
C LEU A 135 3.39 3.98 -10.07
N ASN A 136 4.09 3.03 -9.43
CA ASN A 136 4.86 3.28 -8.22
C ASN A 136 4.02 3.94 -7.10
N GLN A 137 2.75 3.55 -7.01
CA GLN A 137 1.83 3.99 -5.97
C GLN A 137 1.91 3.07 -4.75
N TRP A 138 1.90 3.66 -3.56
CA TRP A 138 1.72 2.92 -2.33
C TRP A 138 0.29 2.40 -2.23
N VAL A 139 0.12 1.11 -2.02
CA VAL A 139 -1.19 0.46 -1.90
C VAL A 139 -1.33 -0.14 -0.52
N LYS A 140 -2.48 0.08 0.12
CA LYS A 140 -2.73 -0.39 1.50
C LYS A 140 -2.86 -1.91 1.63
N GLN A 141 -3.13 -2.60 0.52
CA GLN A 141 -3.31 -4.05 0.47
C GLN A 141 -2.67 -4.61 -0.79
N ALA A 142 -1.90 -5.69 -0.65
CA ALA A 142 -1.32 -6.40 -1.79
C ALA A 142 -2.40 -7.01 -2.71
N VAL A 143 -3.52 -7.45 -2.13
CA VAL A 143 -4.67 -8.01 -2.85
C VAL A 143 -5.94 -7.32 -2.37
N ARG A 144 -6.70 -6.72 -3.29
CA ARG A 144 -8.01 -6.16 -2.99
C ARG A 144 -9.03 -7.30 -2.90
N TRP A 145 -9.54 -7.56 -1.71
CA TRP A 145 -10.56 -8.60 -1.50
C TRP A 145 -11.91 -8.23 -2.12
N MET A 146 -12.31 -6.94 -2.02
CA MET A 146 -13.60 -6.46 -2.53
C MET A 146 -13.47 -5.06 -3.15
N PRO A 147 -14.10 -4.80 -4.32
CA PRO A 147 -14.18 -3.45 -4.88
C PRO A 147 -15.04 -2.55 -3.97
N MET A 148 -14.46 -1.49 -3.42
CA MET A 148 -15.18 -0.59 -2.50
C MET A 148 -16.39 0.07 -3.14
N GLU A 149 -16.37 0.36 -4.44
CA GLU A 149 -17.53 0.89 -5.17
C GLU A 149 -18.76 -0.03 -5.12
N LYS A 150 -18.54 -1.35 -5.11
CA LYS A 150 -19.63 -2.33 -4.96
C LYS A 150 -20.09 -2.42 -3.53
N TRP A 151 -19.15 -2.37 -2.58
CA TRP A 151 -19.43 -2.35 -1.16
C TRP A 151 -20.26 -1.12 -0.77
N ASP A 152 -19.83 0.06 -1.23
CA ASP A 152 -20.51 1.33 -0.92
C ASP A 152 -21.95 1.40 -1.49
N LYS A 153 -22.20 0.71 -2.60
CA LYS A 153 -23.56 0.57 -3.16
C LYS A 153 -24.49 -0.26 -2.29
N CYS A 154 -23.96 -1.10 -1.42
CA CYS A 154 -24.75 -1.89 -0.48
C CYS A 154 -25.14 -1.10 0.79
N LYS A 155 -24.61 0.12 0.93
CA LYS A 155 -24.90 0.97 2.09
C LYS A 155 -26.34 1.52 1.97
N VAL A 156 -27.19 1.05 2.84
CA VAL A 156 -28.57 1.52 3.01
C VAL A 156 -28.72 2.05 4.43
N SER A 157 -29.44 3.15 4.59
CA SER A 157 -29.87 3.65 5.90
C SER A 157 -31.28 3.12 6.15
N PHE A 158 -31.47 2.35 7.22
CA PHE A 158 -32.75 1.83 7.66
C PHE A 158 -32.85 1.96 9.17
N ASP A 159 -34.06 1.95 9.70
CA ASP A 159 -34.30 1.92 11.15
C ASP A 159 -34.24 0.47 11.65
N GLU A 160 -33.42 0.20 12.66
CA GLU A 160 -33.29 -1.14 13.24
C GLU A 160 -34.64 -1.67 13.77
N SER A 161 -35.55 -0.78 14.16
CA SER A 161 -36.93 -1.17 14.58
C SER A 161 -37.75 -1.83 13.46
N GLU A 162 -37.41 -1.59 12.18
CA GLU A 162 -38.06 -2.23 11.03
C GLU A 162 -37.73 -3.74 10.92
N LEU A 163 -36.66 -4.15 11.60
CA LEU A 163 -36.23 -5.55 11.63
C LEU A 163 -36.80 -6.34 12.83
N GLU A 164 -37.50 -5.68 13.76
CA GLU A 164 -38.09 -6.34 14.91
C GLU A 164 -39.11 -7.42 14.49
N GLY A 165 -38.98 -8.61 15.08
CA GLY A 165 -39.82 -9.74 14.75
C GLY A 165 -39.45 -10.52 13.50
N ARG A 166 -38.47 -10.07 12.70
CA ARG A 166 -37.95 -10.84 11.57
C ARG A 166 -37.01 -11.96 12.04
N ILE A 167 -36.96 -13.05 11.27
CA ILE A 167 -35.99 -14.13 11.49
C ILE A 167 -34.60 -13.58 11.21
N CYS A 168 -33.66 -13.80 12.14
CA CYS A 168 -32.26 -13.47 11.92
C CYS A 168 -31.35 -14.62 12.32
N TYR A 169 -30.14 -14.61 11.73
CA TYR A 169 -29.04 -15.51 12.05
C TYR A 169 -27.89 -14.71 12.63
N GLY A 170 -27.36 -15.13 13.78
CA GLY A 170 -26.26 -14.47 14.46
C GLY A 170 -24.97 -15.25 14.31
N GLY A 171 -23.85 -14.55 14.08
CA GLY A 171 -22.49 -15.07 14.14
C GLY A 171 -21.68 -14.29 15.17
N LEU A 172 -20.94 -14.98 16.02
CA LEU A 172 -20.06 -14.38 17.03
C LEU A 172 -18.64 -14.88 16.84
N ASP A 173 -17.71 -13.93 16.71
CA ASP A 173 -16.28 -14.16 16.71
C ASP A 173 -15.65 -13.43 17.89
N LEU A 174 -14.99 -14.20 18.78
CA LEU A 174 -14.43 -13.69 20.02
C LEU A 174 -12.92 -13.55 19.90
N SER A 175 -12.40 -12.37 20.17
CA SER A 175 -10.97 -12.15 20.28
C SER A 175 -10.47 -12.32 21.72
N SER A 176 -9.18 -12.66 21.86
CA SER A 176 -8.59 -12.89 23.18
C SER A 176 -7.59 -11.81 23.64
N THR A 177 -6.99 -10.99 22.73
CA THR A 177 -5.96 -10.00 23.14
C THR A 177 -5.86 -8.76 22.29
N THR A 178 -5.71 -8.87 20.96
CA THR A 178 -5.37 -7.73 20.08
C THR A 178 -6.18 -7.68 18.81
N ASP A 179 -7.20 -8.50 18.72
CA ASP A 179 -8.10 -8.62 17.58
C ASP A 179 -9.46 -8.03 17.92
N ILE A 180 -10.33 -7.88 16.93
CA ILE A 180 -11.67 -7.33 17.08
C ILE A 180 -12.65 -8.46 17.40
N THR A 181 -13.40 -8.33 18.49
CA THR A 181 -14.60 -9.16 18.71
C THR A 181 -15.71 -8.66 17.80
N ALA A 182 -16.31 -9.55 17.03
CA ALA A 182 -17.40 -9.24 16.12
C ALA A 182 -18.66 -10.06 16.45
N PHE A 183 -19.82 -9.39 16.52
CA PHE A 183 -21.12 -10.01 16.51
C PHE A 183 -21.93 -9.47 15.35
N VAL A 184 -22.40 -10.35 14.49
CA VAL A 184 -23.10 -9.95 13.27
C VAL A 184 -24.45 -10.64 13.20
N LEU A 185 -25.51 -9.85 12.98
CA LEU A 185 -26.87 -10.35 12.71
C LEU A 185 -27.15 -10.20 11.21
N VAL A 186 -27.66 -11.27 10.60
CA VAL A 186 -28.06 -11.31 9.20
C VAL A 186 -29.55 -11.63 9.12
N PHE A 187 -30.29 -10.75 8.49
CA PHE A 187 -31.71 -10.89 8.22
C PHE A 187 -31.91 -11.27 6.75
N PRO A 188 -32.45 -12.46 6.45
CA PRO A 188 -32.69 -12.88 5.07
C PRO A 188 -33.85 -12.10 4.44
N PRO A 189 -33.97 -12.14 3.11
CA PRO A 189 -35.12 -11.62 2.38
C PRO A 189 -36.45 -12.20 2.87
N THR A 190 -37.51 -11.45 2.61
CA THR A 190 -38.90 -11.89 2.82
C THR A 190 -39.64 -11.82 1.49
N ASP A 191 -40.90 -12.28 1.43
CA ASP A 191 -41.73 -12.18 0.21
C ASP A 191 -41.99 -10.72 -0.21
N GLU A 192 -41.89 -9.78 0.74
CA GLU A 192 -42.15 -8.35 0.52
C GLU A 192 -40.86 -7.54 0.30
N ASP A 193 -39.69 -8.10 0.62
CA ASP A 193 -38.40 -7.41 0.60
C ASP A 193 -37.26 -8.36 0.20
N GLU A 194 -36.72 -8.19 -0.99
CA GLU A 194 -35.68 -9.04 -1.58
C GLU A 194 -34.27 -8.82 -0.99
N HIS A 195 -34.10 -7.90 -0.04
CA HIS A 195 -32.80 -7.52 0.48
C HIS A 195 -32.39 -8.30 1.73
N TYR A 196 -31.09 -8.56 1.83
CA TYR A 196 -30.45 -8.95 3.08
C TYR A 196 -30.11 -7.71 3.89
N TYR A 197 -30.41 -7.72 5.20
CA TYR A 197 -29.93 -6.69 6.11
C TYR A 197 -28.88 -7.29 7.04
N ILE A 198 -27.82 -6.50 7.28
CA ILE A 198 -26.69 -6.93 8.10
C ILE A 198 -26.46 -5.87 9.18
N LEU A 199 -26.52 -6.29 10.45
CA LEU A 199 -26.20 -5.45 11.61
C LEU A 199 -24.90 -5.97 12.24
N PRO A 200 -23.77 -5.31 12.01
CA PRO A 200 -22.51 -5.66 12.64
C PRO A 200 -22.27 -4.85 13.91
N TYR A 201 -21.82 -5.52 14.96
CA TYR A 201 -21.37 -4.93 16.21
C TYR A 201 -19.91 -5.34 16.44
N PHE A 202 -19.04 -4.37 16.76
CA PHE A 202 -17.62 -4.60 16.95
C PHE A 202 -17.15 -4.03 18.28
N TRP A 203 -16.29 -4.79 18.97
CA TRP A 203 -15.63 -4.38 20.20
C TRP A 203 -14.12 -4.64 20.10
N LEU A 204 -13.32 -3.72 20.68
CA LEU A 204 -11.85 -3.79 20.81
C LEU A 204 -11.48 -4.19 22.24
#